data_fa7e09310935d109670fa0ea95d59bd5
#
_entry.id   fa7e09310935d109670fa0ea95d59bd5
#
_cell.length_a   1.000
_cell.length_b   1.000
_cell.length_c   1.000
_cell.angle_alpha   90.00
_cell.angle_beta   90.00
_cell.angle_gamma   90.00
#
_symmetry.space_group_name_H-M   'P 1'
#
loop_
_entity.id
_entity.type
_entity.pdbx_description
1 polymer ?
#
loop_
_entity_poly.entity_id
_entity_poly.type
_entity_poly.pdbx_seq_one_letter_code
_entity_poly.pdbx_strand_id
1 'polypeptide(L)' 'MIDYKTVAENSNMIINGYAFTREDNNIRVLNLNNPEMAIVLDRNFEVLETSMSDIEIRIVKDYLSSNFEFMEA' A
#
# COMPACT_ATOMS: atom_id res chain seq x y z
N MET A 1 -12.56 13.02 3.75
CA MET A 1 -12.72 11.55 3.95
C MET A 1 -12.19 10.81 2.73
N ILE A 2 -11.38 9.79 2.95
CA ILE A 2 -10.86 8.99 1.85
C ILE A 2 -11.97 8.03 1.36
N ASP A 3 -12.27 8.08 0.08
CA ASP A 3 -13.16 7.11 -0.54
C ASP A 3 -12.38 5.83 -0.83
N TYR A 4 -12.37 4.91 0.15
CA TYR A 4 -11.61 3.67 0.05
C TYR A 4 -12.10 2.75 -1.08
N LYS A 5 -13.35 2.89 -1.51
CA LYS A 5 -13.86 2.11 -2.64
C LYS A 5 -13.20 2.56 -3.95
N THR A 6 -13.09 3.87 -4.15
CA THR A 6 -12.39 4.42 -5.32
C THR A 6 -10.92 4.05 -5.30
N VAL A 7 -10.27 4.11 -4.13
CA VAL A 7 -8.88 3.69 -3.99
C VAL A 7 -8.72 2.22 -4.37
N ALA A 8 -9.61 1.35 -3.89
CA ALA A 8 -9.56 -0.08 -4.22
C ALA A 8 -9.75 -0.32 -5.71
N GLU A 9 -10.70 0.36 -6.34
CA GLU A 9 -10.97 0.21 -7.77
C GLU A 9 -9.79 0.66 -8.65
N ASN A 10 -9.03 1.64 -8.19
CA ASN A 10 -7.90 2.19 -8.93
C ASN A 10 -6.55 1.61 -8.51
N SER A 11 -6.54 0.67 -7.57
CA SER A 11 -5.28 0.09 -7.09
C SER A 11 -4.70 -0.89 -8.11
N ASN A 12 -3.39 -1.05 -8.09
CA ASN A 12 -2.69 -2.01 -8.92
C ASN A 12 -2.86 -3.44 -8.41
N MET A 13 -3.05 -3.58 -7.10
CA MET A 13 -3.07 -4.89 -6.45
C MET A 13 -3.81 -4.80 -5.13
N ILE A 14 -4.57 -5.83 -4.77
CA ILE A 14 -5.19 -5.94 -3.44
C ILE A 14 -4.81 -7.29 -2.85
N ILE A 15 -4.25 -7.27 -1.65
CA ILE A 15 -3.85 -8.48 -0.93
C ILE A 15 -4.33 -8.35 0.52
N ASN A 16 -5.13 -9.31 0.96
CA ASN A 16 -5.63 -9.38 2.36
C ASN A 16 -6.18 -8.06 2.90
N GLY A 17 -6.91 -7.34 2.07
CA GLY A 17 -7.53 -6.08 2.47
C GLY A 17 -6.61 -4.87 2.38
N TYR A 18 -5.41 -5.00 1.81
CA TYR A 18 -4.52 -3.89 1.53
C TYR A 18 -4.54 -3.57 0.05
N ALA A 19 -4.82 -2.31 -0.29
CA ALA A 19 -4.81 -1.83 -1.67
C ALA A 19 -3.47 -1.17 -1.95
N PHE A 20 -2.74 -1.70 -2.92
CA PHE A 20 -1.41 -1.20 -3.33
C PHE A 20 -1.56 -0.42 -4.62
N THR A 21 -1.17 0.85 -4.61
CA THR A 21 -1.29 1.74 -5.76
C THR A 21 0.07 2.36 -6.06
N ARG A 22 0.49 2.29 -7.31
CA ARG A 22 1.71 2.98 -7.74
C ARG A 22 1.35 4.41 -8.17
N GLU A 23 2.01 5.39 -7.56
CA GLU A 23 1.86 6.80 -7.90
C GLU A 23 3.23 7.37 -8.22
N ASP A 24 3.49 7.67 -9.50
CA ASP A 24 4.80 8.15 -9.96
C ASP A 24 5.91 7.18 -9.55
N ASN A 25 6.80 7.60 -8.67
CA ASN A 25 7.90 6.78 -8.17
C ASN A 25 7.62 6.18 -6.80
N ASN A 26 6.43 6.40 -6.27
CA ASN A 26 6.06 5.97 -4.93
C ASN A 26 5.00 4.87 -4.97
N ILE A 27 4.87 4.17 -3.85
CA ILE A 27 3.86 3.14 -3.66
C ILE A 27 3.02 3.53 -2.46
N ARG A 28 1.72 3.64 -2.65
CA ARG A 28 0.78 3.91 -1.58
C ARG A 28 0.05 2.63 -1.22
N VAL A 29 -0.07 2.35 0.07
CA VAL A 29 -0.82 1.20 0.57
C VAL A 29 -1.87 1.69 1.56
N LEU A 30 -3.11 1.26 1.34
CA LEU A 30 -4.24 1.61 2.21
C LEU A 30 -4.82 0.33 2.80
N ASN A 31 -5.03 0.31 4.12
CA ASN A 31 -5.75 -0.77 4.76
C ASN A 31 -7.26 -0.56 4.55
N LEU A 32 -7.86 -1.37 3.69
CA LEU A 32 -9.29 -1.23 3.36
C LEU A 32 -10.22 -1.53 4.55
N ASN A 33 -9.74 -2.31 5.52
CA ASN A 33 -10.51 -2.63 6.73
C ASN A 33 -10.39 -1.54 7.79
N ASN A 34 -9.38 -0.69 7.67
CA ASN A 34 -9.16 0.44 8.57
C ASN A 34 -8.51 1.57 7.76
N PRO A 35 -9.30 2.35 7.00
CA PRO A 35 -8.78 3.36 6.06
C PRO A 35 -7.95 4.49 6.69
N GLU A 36 -7.89 4.57 8.01
CA GLU A 36 -7.03 5.51 8.70
C GLU A 36 -5.57 5.08 8.66
N MET A 37 -5.33 3.78 8.40
CA MET A 37 -3.99 3.21 8.34
C MET A 37 -3.51 3.15 6.90
N ALA A 38 -2.52 3.97 6.60
CA ALA A 38 -1.94 4.07 5.26
C ALA A 38 -0.43 4.23 5.34
N ILE A 39 0.25 3.92 4.26
CA ILE A 39 1.70 4.08 4.17
C ILE A 39 2.07 4.49 2.74
N VAL A 40 3.07 5.36 2.63
CA VAL A 40 3.69 5.72 1.35
C VAL A 40 5.15 5.29 1.42
N LEU A 41 5.58 4.52 0.45
CA LEU A 41 6.94 4.00 0.33
C LEU A 41 7.57 4.50 -0.96
N ASP A 42 8.89 4.64 -1.00
CA ASP A 42 9.59 4.90 -2.24
C ASP A 42 9.89 3.57 -2.97
N ARG A 43 10.59 3.64 -4.09
CA ARG A 43 10.95 2.46 -4.89
C ARG A 43 11.90 1.51 -4.18
N ASN A 44 12.58 1.98 -3.15
CA ASN A 44 13.49 1.17 -2.33
C ASN A 44 12.80 0.63 -1.08
N PHE A 45 11.48 0.81 -0.99
CA PHE A 45 10.66 0.37 0.14
C PHE A 45 10.96 1.13 1.43
N GLU A 46 11.52 2.33 1.31
CA GLU A 46 11.70 3.20 2.45
C GLU A 46 10.42 3.95 2.75
N VAL A 47 10.06 4.03 4.01
CA VAL A 47 8.83 4.71 4.44
C VAL A 47 8.99 6.22 4.33
N LEU A 48 8.12 6.84 3.53
CA LEU A 48 8.08 8.30 3.40
C LEU A 48 7.07 8.91 4.35
N GLU A 49 5.93 8.26 4.51
CA GLU A 49 4.84 8.68 5.37
C GLU A 49 4.07 7.45 5.83
N THR A 50 3.64 7.40 7.08
CA THR A 50 2.81 6.30 7.54
C THR A 50 2.00 6.64 8.79
N SER A 51 0.81 6.07 8.90
CA SER A 51 0.02 6.00 10.12
C SER A 51 -0.08 4.57 10.64
N MET A 52 0.64 3.63 10.01
CA MET A 52 0.64 2.22 10.39
C MET A 52 1.60 1.93 11.55
N SER A 53 1.30 0.89 12.34
CA SER A 53 2.21 0.39 13.38
C SER A 53 3.40 -0.33 12.73
N ASP A 54 4.47 -0.56 13.50
CA ASP A 54 5.65 -1.26 13.02
C ASP A 54 5.33 -2.67 12.51
N ILE A 55 4.40 -3.35 13.18
CA ILE A 55 3.97 -4.69 12.79
C ILE A 55 3.29 -4.63 11.42
N GLU A 56 2.40 -3.67 11.22
CA GLU A 56 1.65 -3.52 9.98
C GLU A 56 2.58 -3.12 8.83
N ILE A 57 3.55 -2.25 9.09
CA ILE A 57 4.56 -1.86 8.10
C ILE A 57 5.32 -3.10 7.62
N ARG A 58 5.72 -3.97 8.52
CA ARG A 58 6.42 -5.21 8.18
C ARG A 58 5.55 -6.11 7.30
N ILE A 59 4.29 -6.28 7.64
CA ILE A 59 3.34 -7.09 6.87
C ILE A 59 3.21 -6.55 5.44
N VAL A 60 3.02 -5.25 5.31
CA VAL A 60 2.88 -4.58 4.03
C VAL A 60 4.14 -4.73 3.18
N LYS A 61 5.31 -4.54 3.77
CA LYS A 61 6.59 -4.70 3.06
C LYS A 61 6.78 -6.13 2.56
N ASP A 62 6.39 -7.11 3.37
CA ASP A 62 6.48 -8.53 2.98
C ASP A 62 5.57 -8.83 1.79
N TYR A 63 4.34 -8.35 1.81
CA TYR A 63 3.42 -8.52 0.68
C TYR A 63 3.96 -7.84 -0.58
N LEU A 64 4.48 -6.63 -0.44
CA LEU A 64 5.01 -5.86 -1.56
C LEU A 64 6.21 -6.55 -2.18
N SER A 65 7.18 -6.98 -1.36
CA SER A 65 8.37 -7.69 -1.80
C SER A 65 8.04 -8.96 -2.56
N SER A 66 7.07 -9.73 -2.06
CA SER A 66 6.68 -11.01 -2.66
C SER A 66 5.88 -10.84 -3.96
N ASN A 67 5.28 -9.68 -4.19
CA ASN A 67 4.36 -9.45 -5.30
C ASN A 67 4.70 -8.22 -6.13
N PHE A 68 5.90 -7.70 -5.99
CA PHE A 68 6.31 -6.44 -6.63
C PHE A 68 6.18 -6.50 -8.16
N GLU A 69 6.38 -7.64 -8.76
CA GLU A 69 6.25 -7.81 -10.21
C GLU A 69 4.85 -7.44 -10.71
N PHE A 70 3.81 -7.63 -9.90
CA PHE A 70 2.44 -7.26 -10.26
C PHE A 70 2.23 -5.75 -10.21
N MET A 71 3.06 -5.03 -9.46
CA MET A 71 3.02 -3.57 -9.38
C MET A 71 3.65 -2.92 -10.60
N GLU A 72 4.56 -3.61 -11.25
CA GLU A 72 5.27 -3.10 -12.42
C GLU A 72 4.61 -3.47 -13.76
N ALA A 73 3.65 -4.35 -13.71
CA ALA A 73 2.97 -4.84 -14.91
C ALA A 73 2.12 -3.75 -15.59
#